data_dc32ed36e71be7512b84e3e69a24c66b
#
_entry.id   dc32ed36e71be7512b84e3e69a24c66b
#
_cell.length_a   1.000
_cell.length_b   1.000
_cell.length_c   1.000
_cell.angle_alpha   90.00
_cell.angle_beta   90.00
_cell.angle_gamma   90.00
#
_symmetry.space_group_name_H-M   'P 1'
#
loop_
_entity.id
_entity.type
_entity.pdbx_description
1 polymer ?
#
loop_
_entity_poly.entity_id
_entity_poly.type
_entity_poly.pdbx_seq_one_letter_code
_entity_poly.pdbx_strand_id
1 'polypeptide(L)'
;MKNLLGILVLGLLWCNVGLADNLKIVDGDTIILNGEKIRFSGIDTPELKQTCISGDQKVFCGISAKMLLVKKIGNETPKCIREGKDVYKRTLAECFINGESLSAFLVRSGYAFAYRKYSDKFIKEEEFAKENKLGMWSMKFEYPWDFRKS
;
A
#
# COMPACT_ATOMS: atom_id res chain seq x y z
N MET A 1 26.70 -50.01 -45.52
CA MET A 1 26.73 -49.77 -44.07
C MET A 1 26.77 -48.26 -43.88
N LYS A 2 25.63 -47.67 -43.51
CA LYS A 2 25.52 -46.19 -43.29
C LYS A 2 25.30 -45.96 -41.78
N ASN A 3 26.30 -45.45 -41.13
CA ASN A 3 26.21 -45.08 -39.72
C ASN A 3 25.41 -43.77 -39.60
N LEU A 4 24.22 -43.85 -38.99
CA LEU A 4 23.41 -42.70 -38.59
C LEU A 4 23.92 -42.25 -37.22
N LEU A 5 24.63 -41.11 -37.19
CA LEU A 5 25.05 -40.47 -35.97
C LEU A 5 23.85 -39.65 -35.43
N GLY A 6 23.17 -40.17 -34.43
CA GLY A 6 22.09 -39.44 -33.75
C GLY A 6 22.68 -38.32 -32.89
N ILE A 7 22.41 -37.07 -33.25
CA ILE A 7 22.71 -35.90 -32.41
C ILE A 7 21.66 -35.79 -31.35
N LEU A 8 22.02 -36.12 -30.10
CA LEU A 8 21.19 -35.89 -28.94
C LEU A 8 21.27 -34.42 -28.54
N VAL A 9 20.27 -33.64 -28.94
CA VAL A 9 20.13 -32.23 -28.50
C VAL A 9 19.60 -32.25 -27.09
N LEU A 10 20.49 -32.09 -26.09
CA LEU A 10 20.11 -31.84 -24.70
C LEU A 10 19.56 -30.42 -24.59
N GLY A 11 18.24 -30.27 -24.63
CA GLY A 11 17.57 -29.02 -24.35
C GLY A 11 17.78 -28.64 -22.89
N LEU A 12 18.65 -27.66 -22.63
CA LEU A 12 18.78 -27.02 -21.32
C LEU A 12 17.49 -26.23 -21.05
N LEU A 13 16.58 -26.82 -20.29
CA LEU A 13 15.47 -26.12 -19.66
C LEU A 13 16.06 -25.12 -18.64
N TRP A 14 16.22 -23.89 -19.05
CA TRP A 14 16.50 -22.80 -18.13
C TRP A 14 15.24 -22.55 -17.30
N CYS A 15 15.19 -23.19 -16.14
CA CYS A 15 14.21 -22.86 -15.12
C CYS A 15 14.57 -21.45 -14.62
N ASN A 16 13.87 -20.42 -15.10
CA ASN A 16 13.90 -19.10 -14.48
C ASN A 16 13.29 -19.25 -13.09
N VAL A 17 14.12 -19.50 -12.10
CA VAL A 17 13.74 -19.33 -10.69
C VAL A 17 13.61 -17.85 -10.46
N GLY A 18 12.43 -17.30 -10.73
CA GLY A 18 12.09 -15.94 -10.32
C GLY A 18 12.23 -15.89 -8.80
N LEU A 19 13.14 -15.06 -8.31
CA LEU A 19 13.21 -14.75 -6.88
C LEU A 19 11.87 -14.13 -6.49
N ALA A 20 11.19 -14.75 -5.52
CA ALA A 20 9.97 -14.17 -4.97
C ALA A 20 10.29 -12.82 -4.34
N ASP A 21 9.49 -11.81 -4.66
CA ASP A 21 9.64 -10.49 -4.06
C ASP A 21 9.43 -10.56 -2.54
N ASN A 22 10.31 -9.88 -1.81
CA ASN A 22 10.21 -9.77 -0.36
C ASN A 22 9.41 -8.52 -0.01
N LEU A 23 8.16 -8.71 0.38
CA LEU A 23 7.23 -7.65 0.75
C LEU A 23 6.90 -7.72 2.25
N LYS A 24 7.08 -6.60 2.96
CA LYS A 24 6.62 -6.40 4.34
C LYS A 24 5.75 -5.15 4.40
N ILE A 25 4.53 -5.29 4.91
CA ILE A 25 3.64 -4.15 5.17
C ILE A 25 3.91 -3.66 6.60
N VAL A 26 4.38 -2.42 6.70
CA VAL A 26 4.76 -1.78 7.98
C VAL A 26 3.53 -1.24 8.68
N ASP A 27 2.79 -0.38 7.98
CA ASP A 27 1.54 0.25 8.43
C ASP A 27 0.60 0.50 7.23
N GLY A 28 -0.39 1.38 7.37
CA GLY A 28 -1.39 1.62 6.32
C GLY A 28 -0.86 2.30 5.07
N ASP A 29 0.28 3.00 5.14
CA ASP A 29 0.85 3.73 4.01
C ASP A 29 2.35 3.49 3.77
N THR A 30 2.92 2.50 4.44
CA THR A 30 4.35 2.20 4.34
C THR A 30 4.59 0.70 4.16
N ILE A 31 5.36 0.37 3.13
CA ILE A 31 5.81 -1.00 2.85
C ILE A 31 7.34 -1.06 2.76
N ILE A 32 7.89 -2.26 2.90
CA ILE A 32 9.27 -2.57 2.53
C ILE A 32 9.20 -3.60 1.41
N LEU A 33 9.67 -3.22 0.23
CA LEU A 33 9.70 -4.06 -0.96
C LEU A 33 11.15 -4.29 -1.38
N ASN A 34 11.59 -5.54 -1.32
CA ASN A 34 12.99 -5.92 -1.65
C ASN A 34 14.03 -5.09 -0.88
N GLY A 35 13.74 -4.78 0.39
CA GLY A 35 14.61 -3.98 1.27
C GLY A 35 14.43 -2.47 1.13
N GLU A 36 13.72 -1.98 0.12
CA GLU A 36 13.43 -0.55 -0.05
C GLU A 36 12.20 -0.14 0.78
N LYS A 37 12.36 0.84 1.68
CA LYS A 37 11.26 1.39 2.45
C LYS A 37 10.51 2.45 1.63
N ILE A 38 9.26 2.15 1.28
CA ILE A 38 8.40 2.96 0.42
C ILE A 38 7.23 3.50 1.23
N ARG A 39 7.04 4.82 1.21
CA ARG A 39 5.86 5.50 1.74
C ARG A 39 4.96 5.89 0.58
N PHE A 40 3.68 5.58 0.68
CA PHE A 40 2.70 5.96 -0.34
C PHE A 40 2.55 7.49 -0.37
N SER A 41 2.75 8.07 -1.54
CA SER A 41 2.69 9.51 -1.74
C SER A 41 1.26 10.05 -1.68
N GLY A 42 1.12 11.30 -1.26
CA GLY A 42 -0.14 12.04 -1.32
C GLY A 42 -1.22 11.65 -0.32
N ILE A 43 -0.95 10.70 0.55
CA ILE A 43 -1.89 10.24 1.60
C ILE A 43 -1.25 10.22 2.98
N ASP A 44 -2.10 10.16 3.99
CA ASP A 44 -1.71 9.92 5.38
C ASP A 44 -2.71 8.95 6.02
N THR A 45 -2.20 7.93 6.71
CA THR A 45 -3.02 6.92 7.39
C THR A 45 -2.88 7.05 8.91
N PRO A 46 -3.87 6.57 9.68
CA PRO A 46 -3.75 6.54 11.13
C PRO A 46 -2.52 5.74 11.56
N GLU A 47 -1.87 6.21 12.62
CA GLU A 47 -0.75 5.51 13.26
C GLU A 47 -1.21 4.16 13.81
N LEU A 48 -0.34 3.13 13.83
CA LEU A 48 -0.73 1.78 14.27
C LEU A 48 -1.40 1.75 15.64
N LYS A 49 -0.95 2.59 16.57
CA LYS A 49 -1.52 2.72 17.93
C LYS A 49 -2.70 3.68 18.01
N GLN A 50 -3.04 4.37 16.92
CA GLN A 50 -4.14 5.32 16.88
C GLN A 50 -5.48 4.60 16.97
N THR A 51 -6.37 5.15 17.81
CA THR A 51 -7.69 4.61 18.03
C THR A 51 -8.78 5.58 17.59
N CYS A 52 -9.91 5.03 17.21
CA CYS A 52 -11.12 5.74 16.81
C CYS A 52 -12.31 5.19 17.64
N ILE A 53 -13.42 5.92 17.69
CA ILE A 53 -14.64 5.48 18.37
C ILE A 53 -15.71 5.17 17.33
N SER A 54 -16.10 3.90 17.27
CA SER A 54 -17.19 3.41 16.42
C SER A 54 -18.39 3.09 17.30
N GLY A 55 -19.43 3.94 17.26
CA GLY A 55 -20.50 3.89 18.25
C GLY A 55 -19.93 4.14 19.66
N ASP A 56 -20.07 3.15 20.54
CA ASP A 56 -19.52 3.17 21.91
C ASP A 56 -18.21 2.39 22.06
N GLN A 57 -17.68 1.84 20.94
CA GLN A 57 -16.51 0.98 20.98
C GLN A 57 -15.25 1.69 20.49
N LYS A 58 -14.16 1.47 21.23
CA LYS A 58 -12.82 1.89 20.85
C LYS A 58 -12.22 0.86 19.90
N VAL A 59 -11.79 1.28 18.71
CA VAL A 59 -11.18 0.45 17.69
C VAL A 59 -9.79 0.98 17.30
N PHE A 60 -8.84 0.10 16.96
CA PHE A 60 -7.52 0.49 16.46
C PHE A 60 -7.61 0.78 14.96
N CYS A 61 -7.93 2.01 14.61
CA CYS A 61 -8.12 2.41 13.22
C CYS A 61 -6.81 2.35 12.40
N GLY A 62 -5.64 2.54 13.02
CA GLY A 62 -4.36 2.35 12.35
C GLY A 62 -4.10 0.88 11.98
N ILE A 63 -4.44 -0.05 12.86
CA ILE A 63 -4.38 -1.49 12.55
C ILE A 63 -5.40 -1.83 11.47
N SER A 64 -6.61 -1.27 11.52
CA SER A 64 -7.63 -1.49 10.48
C SER A 64 -7.16 -1.03 9.10
N ALA A 65 -6.52 0.13 9.00
CA ALA A 65 -5.93 0.61 7.75
C ALA A 65 -4.85 -0.35 7.22
N LYS A 66 -3.95 -0.81 8.09
CA LYS A 66 -2.92 -1.80 7.73
C LYS A 66 -3.54 -3.10 7.25
N MET A 67 -4.53 -3.65 7.96
CA MET A 67 -5.18 -4.92 7.60
C MET A 67 -5.94 -4.80 6.28
N LEU A 68 -6.55 -3.64 6.00
CA LEU A 68 -7.18 -3.36 4.72
C LEU A 68 -6.15 -3.40 3.57
N LEU A 69 -4.98 -2.79 3.77
CA LEU A 69 -3.88 -2.84 2.81
C LEU A 69 -3.36 -4.27 2.60
N VAL A 70 -3.16 -5.03 3.68
CA VAL A 70 -2.78 -6.46 3.62
C VAL A 70 -3.77 -7.25 2.77
N LYS A 71 -5.07 -7.08 3.02
CA LYS A 71 -6.13 -7.76 2.27
C LYS A 71 -6.14 -7.34 0.80
N LYS A 72 -5.94 -6.05 0.50
CA LYS A 72 -5.93 -5.52 -0.88
C LYS A 72 -4.75 -6.07 -1.69
N ILE A 73 -3.58 -6.12 -1.08
CA ILE A 73 -2.37 -6.64 -1.74
C ILE A 73 -2.46 -8.17 -1.91
N GLY A 74 -2.93 -8.88 -0.89
CA GLY A 74 -3.01 -10.34 -0.92
C GLY A 74 -1.64 -10.97 -1.17
N ASN A 75 -1.54 -11.80 -2.20
CA ASN A 75 -0.30 -12.46 -2.62
C ASN A 75 0.38 -11.77 -3.80
N GLU A 76 -0.10 -10.60 -4.20
CA GLU A 76 0.45 -9.84 -5.32
C GLU A 76 1.65 -9.00 -4.90
N THR A 77 2.51 -8.67 -5.86
CA THR A 77 3.59 -7.69 -5.66
C THR A 77 3.16 -6.33 -6.20
N PRO A 78 3.17 -5.27 -5.37
CA PRO A 78 2.85 -3.93 -5.85
C PRO A 78 3.87 -3.43 -6.88
N LYS A 79 3.38 -2.77 -7.93
CA LYS A 79 4.20 -2.00 -8.87
C LYS A 79 4.19 -0.54 -8.45
N CYS A 80 5.36 0.01 -8.13
CA CYS A 80 5.48 1.35 -7.57
C CYS A 80 6.16 2.31 -8.54
N ILE A 81 5.54 3.48 -8.76
CA ILE A 81 6.12 4.62 -9.48
C ILE A 81 6.71 5.56 -8.45
N ARG A 82 8.04 5.67 -8.47
CA ARG A 82 8.81 6.49 -7.51
C ARG A 82 8.73 7.95 -7.88
N GLU A 83 8.47 8.81 -6.89
CA GLU A 83 8.29 10.26 -7.06
C GLU A 83 9.38 11.09 -6.34
N GLY A 84 10.22 10.44 -5.53
CA GLY A 84 11.28 11.11 -4.79
C GLY A 84 11.51 10.49 -3.42
N LYS A 85 12.08 11.28 -2.50
CA LYS A 85 12.31 10.87 -1.10
C LYS A 85 11.80 11.92 -0.12
N ASP A 86 11.35 11.46 1.04
CA ASP A 86 11.01 12.35 2.14
C ASP A 86 12.24 12.70 3.00
N VAL A 87 12.02 13.55 4.01
CA VAL A 87 13.08 13.99 4.95
C VAL A 87 13.68 12.84 5.77
N TYR A 88 12.99 11.71 5.87
CA TYR A 88 13.44 10.49 6.56
C TYR A 88 14.10 9.50 5.61
N LYS A 89 14.39 9.91 4.36
CA LYS A 89 15.00 9.10 3.30
C LYS A 89 14.16 7.91 2.83
N ARG A 90 12.84 7.87 3.16
CA ARG A 90 11.93 6.89 2.59
C ARG A 90 11.64 7.26 1.14
N THR A 91 11.54 6.27 0.27
CA THR A 91 11.08 6.50 -1.10
C THR A 91 9.59 6.85 -1.09
N LEU A 92 9.23 8.00 -1.66
CA LEU A 92 7.84 8.35 -1.95
C LEU A 92 7.44 7.72 -3.27
N ALA A 93 6.32 7.00 -3.30
CA ALA A 93 5.84 6.38 -4.51
C ALA A 93 4.32 6.22 -4.52
N GLU A 94 3.72 6.19 -5.70
CA GLU A 94 2.39 5.64 -5.90
C GLU A 94 2.52 4.18 -6.32
N CYS A 95 1.88 3.29 -5.57
CA CYS A 95 1.95 1.85 -5.78
C CYS A 95 0.60 1.30 -6.25
N PHE A 96 0.64 0.28 -7.10
CA PHE A 96 -0.52 -0.26 -7.80
C PHE A 96 -0.58 -1.78 -7.67
N ILE A 97 -1.80 -2.30 -7.54
CA ILE A 97 -2.13 -3.72 -7.72
C ILE A 97 -3.14 -3.82 -8.85
N ASN A 98 -2.83 -4.63 -9.87
CA ASN A 98 -3.69 -4.82 -11.05
C ASN A 98 -4.17 -3.50 -11.68
N GLY A 99 -3.28 -2.48 -11.71
CA GLY A 99 -3.58 -1.17 -12.28
C GLY A 99 -4.37 -0.23 -11.37
N GLU A 100 -4.79 -0.67 -10.17
CA GLU A 100 -5.48 0.18 -9.19
C GLU A 100 -4.50 0.77 -8.19
N SER A 101 -4.54 2.09 -7.99
CA SER A 101 -3.73 2.80 -7.00
C SER A 101 -4.11 2.39 -5.58
N LEU A 102 -3.12 1.93 -4.80
CA LEU A 102 -3.30 1.60 -3.39
C LEU A 102 -3.63 2.84 -2.57
N SER A 103 -3.04 3.99 -2.90
CA SER A 103 -3.37 5.27 -2.27
C SER A 103 -4.83 5.66 -2.51
N ALA A 104 -5.30 5.62 -3.77
CA ALA A 104 -6.68 5.90 -4.11
C ALA A 104 -7.66 4.94 -3.42
N PHE A 105 -7.34 3.65 -3.41
CA PHE A 105 -8.13 2.63 -2.74
C PHE A 105 -8.29 2.89 -1.24
N LEU A 106 -7.20 3.18 -0.53
CA LEU A 106 -7.22 3.45 0.92
C LEU A 106 -8.02 4.71 1.26
N VAL A 107 -7.83 5.79 0.49
CA VAL A 107 -8.58 7.05 0.68
C VAL A 107 -10.07 6.83 0.38
N ARG A 108 -10.40 6.18 -0.73
CA ARG A 108 -11.78 5.89 -1.11
C ARG A 108 -12.49 4.96 -0.12
N SER A 109 -11.75 4.08 0.55
CA SER A 109 -12.27 3.21 1.61
C SER A 109 -12.41 3.92 2.97
N GLY A 110 -11.94 5.16 3.10
CA GLY A 110 -12.01 5.94 4.33
C GLY A 110 -10.99 5.56 5.40
N TYR A 111 -9.90 4.87 5.03
CA TYR A 111 -8.81 4.50 5.95
C TYR A 111 -7.49 5.22 5.68
N ALA A 112 -7.50 6.17 4.76
CA ALA A 112 -6.46 7.15 4.55
C ALA A 112 -7.09 8.52 4.25
N PHE A 113 -6.31 9.57 4.45
CA PHE A 113 -6.70 10.96 4.16
C PHE A 113 -5.85 11.49 3.02
N ALA A 114 -6.46 12.27 2.12
CA ALA A 114 -5.73 13.03 1.13
C ALA A 114 -4.85 14.06 1.85
N TYR A 115 -3.53 13.95 1.71
CA TYR A 115 -2.60 14.82 2.43
C TYR A 115 -2.36 16.11 1.63
N ARG A 116 -3.32 17.01 1.73
CA ARG A 116 -3.43 18.25 0.93
C ARG A 116 -2.23 19.19 1.05
N LYS A 117 -1.42 19.05 2.10
CA LYS A 117 -0.17 19.80 2.25
C LYS A 117 0.84 19.50 1.12
N TYR A 118 0.77 18.28 0.56
CA TYR A 118 1.75 17.80 -0.43
C TYR A 118 1.13 17.41 -1.78
N SER A 119 -0.19 17.17 -1.83
CA SER A 119 -0.86 16.73 -3.05
C SER A 119 -2.36 16.96 -2.97
N ASP A 120 -2.98 17.28 -4.09
CA ASP A 120 -4.43 17.35 -4.27
C ASP A 120 -5.01 16.12 -5.02
N LYS A 121 -4.15 15.14 -5.31
CA LYS A 121 -4.41 14.01 -6.20
C LYS A 121 -5.58 13.13 -5.77
N PHE A 122 -5.82 12.98 -4.45
CA PHE A 122 -6.82 12.04 -3.90
C PHE A 122 -8.00 12.74 -3.21
N ILE A 123 -8.23 14.01 -3.50
CA ILE A 123 -9.33 14.80 -2.90
C ILE A 123 -10.70 14.21 -3.27
N LYS A 124 -10.89 13.79 -4.52
CA LYS A 124 -12.15 13.20 -4.99
C LYS A 124 -12.47 11.87 -4.30
N GLU A 125 -11.46 11.04 -4.07
CA GLU A 125 -11.57 9.79 -3.34
C GLU A 125 -11.95 10.03 -1.86
N GLU A 126 -11.38 11.06 -1.24
CA GLU A 126 -11.71 11.46 0.12
C GLU A 126 -13.14 11.99 0.23
N GLU A 127 -13.56 12.87 -0.69
CA GLU A 127 -14.93 13.39 -0.74
C GLU A 127 -15.94 12.25 -0.88
N PHE A 128 -15.68 11.28 -1.78
CA PHE A 128 -16.49 10.08 -1.93
C PHE A 128 -16.61 9.30 -0.61
N ALA A 129 -15.49 9.02 0.06
CA ALA A 129 -15.49 8.28 1.32
C ALA A 129 -16.26 9.03 2.42
N LYS A 130 -16.11 10.35 2.49
CA LYS A 130 -16.78 11.23 3.45
C LYS A 130 -18.29 11.28 3.22
N GLU A 131 -18.73 11.48 1.98
CA GLU A 131 -20.15 11.53 1.62
C GLU A 131 -20.86 10.21 1.92
N ASN A 132 -20.17 9.08 1.69
CA ASN A 132 -20.70 7.74 1.94
C ASN A 132 -20.41 7.22 3.36
N LYS A 133 -19.81 8.03 4.23
CA LYS A 133 -19.45 7.67 5.62
C LYS A 133 -18.66 6.35 5.72
N LEU A 134 -17.69 6.17 4.83
CA LEU A 134 -16.88 4.95 4.77
C LEU A 134 -15.72 5.00 5.76
N GLY A 135 -15.37 3.83 6.31
CA GLY A 135 -14.25 3.68 7.21
C GLY A 135 -14.30 4.65 8.39
N MET A 136 -13.23 5.41 8.60
CA MET A 136 -13.13 6.38 9.69
C MET A 136 -14.16 7.50 9.61
N TRP A 137 -14.71 7.82 8.43
CA TRP A 137 -15.74 8.85 8.26
C TRP A 137 -17.09 8.49 8.93
N SER A 138 -17.27 7.23 9.33
CA SER A 138 -18.38 6.78 10.16
C SER A 138 -18.09 6.81 11.67
N MET A 139 -16.88 7.20 12.07
CA MET A 139 -16.37 7.14 13.44
C MET A 139 -16.04 8.53 13.97
N LYS A 140 -15.81 8.63 15.27
CA LYS A 140 -15.12 9.79 15.87
C LYS A 140 -13.62 9.50 15.82
N PHE A 141 -12.84 10.39 15.21
CA PHE A 141 -11.42 10.22 15.02
C PHE A 141 -10.68 11.55 15.13
N GLU A 142 -9.38 11.46 15.35
CA GLU A 142 -8.41 12.54 15.20
C GLU A 142 -7.65 12.33 13.90
N TYR A 143 -7.29 13.41 13.18
CA TYR A 143 -6.44 13.25 12.00
C TYR A 143 -5.06 12.75 12.37
N PRO A 144 -4.40 11.91 11.53
CA PRO A 144 -3.09 11.34 11.86
C PRO A 144 -2.03 12.40 12.16
N TRP A 145 -2.02 13.51 11.43
CA TRP A 145 -1.08 14.62 11.66
C TRP A 145 -1.32 15.38 12.97
N ASP A 146 -2.53 15.37 13.51
CA ASP A 146 -2.84 15.95 14.81
C ASP A 146 -2.51 14.97 15.93
N PHE A 147 -2.85 13.69 15.75
CA PHE A 147 -2.47 12.62 16.67
C PHE A 147 -0.96 12.53 16.91
N ARG A 148 -0.13 12.80 15.89
CA ARG A 148 1.33 12.81 16.06
C ARG A 148 1.87 14.00 16.87
N LYS A 149 1.07 15.05 17.09
CA LYS A 149 1.43 16.22 17.90
C LYS A 149 0.95 16.11 19.35
N SER A 150 -0.04 15.24 19.62
CA SER A 150 -0.52 14.95 20.97
C SER A 150 0.37 13.93 21.66
#